data_ef47337252acdecd84a2dbeec5fbbfd8
#
_entry.id   ef47337252acdecd84a2dbeec5fbbfd8
#
_cell.length_a   1.000
_cell.length_b   1.000
_cell.length_c   1.000
_cell.angle_alpha   90.00
_cell.angle_beta   90.00
_cell.angle_gamma   90.00
#
_symmetry.space_group_name_H-M   'P 1'
#
loop_
_entity.id
_entity.type
_entity.pdbx_description
1 polymer ?
#
loop_
_entity_poly.entity_id
_entity_poly.type
_entity_poly.pdbx_seq_one_letter_code
_entity_poly.pdbx_strand_id
1 'polypeptide(L)'
;MSKNLEKIGTNAKIAFQNKISNKKKNKVLNYYIQLIKKNQNKILVENTKDIKIAKSKKLKENLIKRLALNNDKISSIIKSIKTISKFKDPVDVDIETWKRPNGLKLKKVSIPIGIIGVIYESRPNVTSDVSTLCFKSGNCVISVSYTHLRAHETMV
;
A
#
# COMPACT_ATOMS: atom_id res chain seq x y z
N MET A 1 6.28 -17.70 18.50
CA MET A 1 6.13 -16.72 17.40
C MET A 1 7.32 -16.86 16.45
N SER A 2 7.13 -16.82 15.14
CA SER A 2 8.26 -16.97 14.20
C SER A 2 9.18 -15.76 14.31
N LYS A 3 10.50 -15.97 14.44
CA LYS A 3 11.54 -14.90 14.46
C LYS A 3 11.39 -13.92 13.28
N ASN A 4 10.78 -14.37 12.18
CA ASN A 4 10.53 -13.56 10.99
C ASN A 4 9.44 -12.52 11.23
N LEU A 5 8.35 -12.88 11.91
CA LEU A 5 7.25 -11.95 12.22
C LEU A 5 7.69 -10.85 13.20
N GLU A 6 8.51 -11.20 14.19
CA GLU A 6 9.07 -10.22 15.12
C GLU A 6 9.96 -9.20 14.40
N LYS A 7 10.79 -9.68 13.46
CA LYS A 7 11.63 -8.82 12.62
C LYS A 7 10.81 -7.88 11.74
N ILE A 8 9.74 -8.38 11.11
CA ILE A 8 8.82 -7.57 10.29
C ILE A 8 8.18 -6.49 11.16
N GLY A 9 7.65 -6.84 12.33
CA GLY A 9 7.04 -5.89 13.27
C GLY A 9 8.03 -4.82 13.74
N THR A 10 9.25 -5.21 14.09
CA THR A 10 10.31 -4.28 14.51
C THR A 10 10.69 -3.32 13.39
N ASN A 11 10.88 -3.82 12.17
CA ASN A 11 11.20 -2.99 11.01
C ASN A 11 10.06 -2.01 10.69
N ALA A 12 8.80 -2.46 10.78
CA ALA A 12 7.64 -1.59 10.57
C ALA A 12 7.57 -0.47 11.62
N LYS A 13 7.92 -0.76 12.89
CA LYS A 13 8.00 0.24 13.95
C LYS A 13 9.08 1.28 13.68
N ILE A 14 10.27 0.84 13.25
CA ILE A 14 11.37 1.74 12.88
C ILE A 14 10.97 2.60 11.67
N ALA A 15 10.37 1.99 10.65
CA ALA A 15 9.92 2.71 9.47
C ALA A 15 8.85 3.77 9.79
N PHE A 16 7.90 3.47 10.68
CA PHE A 16 6.87 4.41 11.12
C PHE A 16 7.43 5.63 11.85
N GLN A 17 8.52 5.48 12.58
CA GLN A 17 9.18 6.59 13.30
C GLN A 17 9.79 7.63 12.35
N ASN A 18 10.05 7.28 11.08
CA ASN A 18 10.62 8.18 10.09
C ASN A 18 9.56 9.11 9.50
N LYS A 19 9.54 10.38 9.95
CA LYS A 19 8.67 11.40 9.36
C LYS A 19 9.11 11.74 7.94
N ILE A 20 8.19 11.61 6.98
CA ILE A 20 8.45 11.88 5.56
C ILE A 20 7.60 13.07 5.12
N SER A 21 8.24 14.12 4.56
CA SER A 21 7.53 15.29 4.06
C SER A 21 6.65 14.95 2.85
N ASN A 22 5.56 15.70 2.66
CA ASN A 22 4.66 15.53 1.51
C ASN A 22 5.39 15.61 0.15
N LYS A 23 6.36 16.52 0.00
CA LYS A 23 7.19 16.63 -1.21
C LYS A 23 7.95 15.32 -1.48
N LYS A 24 8.53 14.72 -0.44
CA LYS A 24 9.25 13.43 -0.54
C LYS A 24 8.30 12.27 -0.83
N LYS A 25 7.12 12.23 -0.18
CA LYS A 25 6.06 11.23 -0.47
C LYS A 25 5.69 11.27 -1.96
N ASN A 26 5.37 12.45 -2.49
CA ASN A 26 4.99 12.61 -3.89
C ASN A 26 6.11 12.21 -4.86
N LYS A 27 7.38 12.54 -4.53
CA LYS A 27 8.54 12.10 -5.33
C LYS A 27 8.65 10.57 -5.38
N VAL A 28 8.48 9.88 -4.25
CA VAL A 28 8.51 8.42 -4.17
C VAL A 28 7.37 7.81 -4.98
N LEU A 29 6.14 8.31 -4.86
CA LEU A 29 4.99 7.80 -5.60
C LEU A 29 5.16 7.98 -7.11
N ASN A 30 5.69 9.12 -7.57
CA ASN A 30 6.00 9.34 -8.98
C ASN A 30 7.10 8.39 -9.49
N TYR A 31 8.11 8.13 -8.68
CA TYR A 31 9.15 7.16 -9.01
C TYR A 31 8.59 5.74 -9.09
N TYR A 32 7.68 5.38 -8.17
CA TYR A 32 6.98 4.10 -8.21
C TYR A 32 6.19 3.90 -9.50
N ILE A 33 5.48 4.94 -9.98
CA ILE A 33 4.81 4.92 -11.29
C ILE A 33 5.81 4.63 -12.43
N GLN A 34 6.97 5.29 -12.42
CA GLN A 34 8.01 5.06 -13.44
C GLN A 34 8.54 3.62 -13.40
N LEU A 35 8.74 3.06 -12.20
CA LEU A 35 9.19 1.67 -12.03
C LEU A 35 8.15 0.67 -12.56
N ILE A 36 6.86 0.88 -12.28
CA ILE A 36 5.78 0.02 -12.81
C ILE A 36 5.80 0.06 -14.33
N LYS A 37 5.86 1.26 -14.94
CA LYS A 37 5.92 1.41 -16.40
C LYS A 37 7.14 0.70 -17.01
N LYS A 38 8.32 0.92 -16.43
CA LYS A 38 9.57 0.30 -16.89
C LYS A 38 9.53 -1.22 -16.82
N ASN A 39 8.88 -1.78 -15.81
CA ASN A 39 8.85 -3.21 -15.57
C ASN A 39 7.53 -3.87 -15.99
N GLN A 40 6.65 -3.17 -16.74
CA GLN A 40 5.32 -3.65 -17.09
C GLN A 40 5.33 -5.04 -17.73
N ASN A 41 6.18 -5.25 -18.73
CA ASN A 41 6.29 -6.56 -19.40
C ASN A 41 6.77 -7.66 -18.46
N LYS A 42 7.72 -7.36 -17.57
CA LYS A 42 8.20 -8.32 -16.57
C LYS A 42 7.08 -8.70 -15.60
N ILE A 43 6.31 -7.73 -15.13
CA ILE A 43 5.15 -7.96 -14.24
C ILE A 43 4.12 -8.88 -14.92
N LEU A 44 3.80 -8.64 -16.18
CA LEU A 44 2.85 -9.45 -16.94
C LEU A 44 3.36 -10.89 -17.18
N VAL A 45 4.65 -11.05 -17.46
CA VAL A 45 5.27 -12.37 -17.62
C VAL A 45 5.21 -13.16 -16.31
N GLU A 46 5.57 -12.56 -15.18
CA GLU A 46 5.49 -13.23 -13.87
C GLU A 46 4.04 -13.55 -13.50
N ASN A 47 3.11 -12.63 -13.73
CA ASN A 47 1.69 -12.88 -13.50
C ASN A 47 1.14 -14.04 -14.36
N THR A 48 1.64 -14.21 -15.57
CA THR A 48 1.26 -15.36 -16.41
C THR A 48 1.72 -16.69 -15.79
N LYS A 49 2.87 -16.73 -15.12
CA LYS A 49 3.32 -17.91 -14.37
C LYS A 49 2.40 -18.20 -13.19
N ASP A 50 2.02 -17.16 -12.43
CA ASP A 50 1.09 -17.30 -11.32
C ASP A 50 -0.26 -17.85 -11.76
N ILE A 51 -0.78 -17.39 -12.90
CA ILE A 51 -2.03 -17.89 -13.49
C ILE A 51 -1.90 -19.37 -13.89
N LYS A 52 -0.77 -19.78 -14.49
CA LYS A 52 -0.53 -21.19 -14.82
C LYS A 52 -0.54 -22.06 -13.58
N ILE A 53 0.13 -21.63 -12.51
CA ILE A 53 0.15 -22.33 -11.23
C ILE A 53 -1.26 -22.38 -10.60
N ALA A 54 -2.01 -21.28 -10.65
CA ALA A 54 -3.37 -21.23 -10.15
C ALA A 54 -4.30 -22.23 -10.89
N LYS A 55 -4.18 -22.33 -12.22
CA LYS A 55 -4.92 -23.29 -13.05
C LYS A 55 -4.52 -24.73 -12.72
N SER A 56 -3.22 -25.05 -12.59
CA SER A 56 -2.76 -26.40 -12.26
C SER A 56 -3.26 -26.86 -10.89
N LYS A 57 -3.47 -25.93 -9.95
CA LYS A 57 -4.07 -26.20 -8.63
C LYS A 57 -5.61 -26.17 -8.63
N LYS A 58 -6.24 -26.11 -9.79
CA LYS A 58 -7.70 -26.12 -9.96
C LYS A 58 -8.42 -25.04 -9.15
N LEU A 59 -7.81 -23.83 -9.02
CA LEU A 59 -8.47 -22.70 -8.36
C LEU A 59 -9.75 -22.31 -9.11
N LYS A 60 -10.75 -21.83 -8.36
CA LYS A 60 -12.01 -21.35 -8.93
C LYS A 60 -11.74 -20.23 -9.94
N GLU A 61 -12.47 -20.24 -11.05
CA GLU A 61 -12.26 -19.29 -12.15
C GLU A 61 -12.36 -17.82 -11.74
N ASN A 62 -13.24 -17.49 -10.79
CA ASN A 62 -13.37 -16.15 -10.24
C ASN A 62 -12.11 -15.67 -9.53
N LEU A 63 -11.36 -16.56 -8.87
CA LEU A 63 -10.08 -16.24 -8.23
C LEU A 63 -8.98 -16.02 -9.28
N ILE A 64 -8.96 -16.85 -10.32
CA ILE A 64 -8.03 -16.68 -11.44
C ILE A 64 -8.28 -15.34 -12.17
N LYS A 65 -9.54 -14.97 -12.40
CA LYS A 65 -9.90 -13.67 -13.00
C LYS A 65 -9.45 -12.47 -12.15
N ARG A 66 -9.48 -12.61 -10.82
CA ARG A 66 -8.99 -11.58 -9.88
C ARG A 66 -7.46 -11.48 -9.88
N LEU A 67 -6.77 -12.60 -9.98
CA LEU A 67 -5.31 -12.67 -10.03
C LEU A 67 -4.75 -12.12 -11.33
N ALA A 68 -5.45 -12.30 -12.45
CA ALA A 68 -4.98 -11.96 -13.78
C ALA A 68 -4.77 -10.45 -13.97
N LEU A 69 -3.59 -10.05 -14.39
CA LEU A 69 -3.23 -8.71 -14.85
C LEU A 69 -3.21 -8.66 -16.37
N ASN A 70 -3.57 -7.48 -16.90
CA ASN A 70 -3.39 -7.09 -18.30
C ASN A 70 -2.92 -5.63 -18.35
N ASN A 71 -2.68 -5.12 -19.55
CA ASN A 71 -2.22 -3.74 -19.75
C ASN A 71 -3.20 -2.70 -19.17
N ASP A 72 -4.51 -2.94 -19.30
CA ASP A 72 -5.55 -2.02 -18.80
C ASP A 72 -5.54 -1.97 -17.27
N LYS A 73 -5.41 -3.12 -16.61
CA LYS A 73 -5.31 -3.19 -15.15
C LYS A 73 -4.05 -2.49 -14.64
N ILE A 74 -2.90 -2.67 -15.31
CA ILE A 74 -1.67 -1.95 -14.94
C ILE A 74 -1.85 -0.45 -15.16
N SER A 75 -2.47 -0.03 -16.25
CA SER A 75 -2.78 1.37 -16.51
C SER A 75 -3.72 1.96 -15.44
N SER A 76 -4.69 1.18 -14.98
CA SER A 76 -5.59 1.56 -13.87
C SER A 76 -4.84 1.70 -12.56
N ILE A 77 -3.91 0.79 -12.23
CA ILE A 77 -3.03 0.90 -11.05
C ILE A 77 -2.22 2.21 -11.11
N ILE A 78 -1.60 2.50 -12.25
CA ILE A 78 -0.82 3.73 -12.44
C ILE A 78 -1.71 4.97 -12.26
N LYS A 79 -2.93 4.95 -12.78
CA LYS A 79 -3.90 6.05 -12.62
C LYS A 79 -4.30 6.23 -11.15
N SER A 80 -4.53 5.15 -10.41
CA SER A 80 -4.81 5.17 -8.97
C SER A 80 -3.68 5.83 -8.19
N ILE A 81 -2.43 5.38 -8.38
CA ILE A 81 -1.25 5.96 -7.72
C ILE A 81 -1.12 7.46 -8.05
N LYS A 82 -1.32 7.84 -9.31
CA LYS A 82 -1.27 9.25 -9.74
C LYS A 82 -2.35 10.09 -9.06
N THR A 83 -3.54 9.55 -8.88
CA THR A 83 -4.63 10.22 -8.16
C THR A 83 -4.28 10.41 -6.70
N ILE A 84 -3.80 9.36 -6.02
CA ILE A 84 -3.40 9.40 -4.61
C ILE A 84 -2.24 10.39 -4.40
N SER A 85 -1.27 10.45 -5.31
CA SER A 85 -0.15 11.39 -5.20
C SER A 85 -0.58 12.85 -5.19
N LYS A 86 -1.72 13.17 -5.81
CA LYS A 86 -2.29 14.53 -5.86
C LYS A 86 -3.10 14.92 -4.62
N PHE A 87 -3.45 13.97 -3.76
CA PHE A 87 -4.18 14.29 -2.54
C PHE A 87 -3.36 15.22 -1.65
N LYS A 88 -4.05 16.11 -0.93
CA LYS A 88 -3.43 16.87 0.15
C LYS A 88 -2.84 15.90 1.17
N ASP A 89 -1.72 16.26 1.78
CA ASP A 89 -1.18 15.45 2.87
C ASP A 89 -2.16 15.48 4.05
N PRO A 90 -2.66 14.34 4.51
CA PRO A 90 -3.58 14.32 5.65
C PRO A 90 -2.88 14.38 7.00
N VAL A 91 -1.53 14.40 7.02
CA VAL A 91 -0.74 14.37 8.26
C VAL A 91 -0.53 15.79 8.79
N ASP A 92 -0.66 15.95 10.12
CA ASP A 92 -0.44 17.21 10.84
C ASP A 92 -1.32 18.38 10.33
N VAL A 93 -2.55 18.07 9.87
CA VAL A 93 -3.53 19.08 9.44
C VAL A 93 -4.37 19.53 10.63
N ASP A 94 -4.42 20.85 10.86
CA ASP A 94 -5.34 21.45 11.82
C ASP A 94 -6.78 21.28 11.32
N ILE A 95 -7.57 20.38 11.94
CA ILE A 95 -8.97 20.10 11.60
C ILE A 95 -9.87 21.17 12.19
N GLU A 96 -9.61 21.55 13.43
CA GLU A 96 -10.40 22.50 14.20
C GLU A 96 -9.52 23.19 15.25
N THR A 97 -9.79 24.47 15.49
CA THR A 97 -9.10 25.23 16.53
C THR A 97 -10.14 26.06 17.29
N TRP A 98 -10.12 25.97 18.63
CA TRP A 98 -11.02 26.76 19.47
C TRP A 98 -10.34 27.25 20.74
N LYS A 99 -10.91 28.28 21.36
CA LYS A 99 -10.44 28.89 22.60
C LYS A 99 -11.46 28.69 23.72
N ARG A 100 -11.01 28.26 24.87
CA ARG A 100 -11.87 28.16 26.08
C ARG A 100 -11.97 29.50 26.78
N PRO A 101 -13.02 29.73 27.61
CA PRO A 101 -13.19 30.97 28.38
C PRO A 101 -11.99 31.32 29.28
N ASN A 102 -11.26 30.33 29.77
CA ASN A 102 -10.04 30.49 30.58
C ASN A 102 -8.78 30.84 29.72
N GLY A 103 -8.94 31.09 28.42
CA GLY A 103 -7.84 31.46 27.52
C GLY A 103 -7.09 30.27 26.85
N LEU A 104 -7.37 29.03 27.27
CA LEU A 104 -6.71 27.84 26.69
C LEU A 104 -7.07 27.67 25.21
N LYS A 105 -6.03 27.60 24.35
CA LYS A 105 -6.19 27.31 22.93
C LYS A 105 -6.07 25.82 22.71
N LEU A 106 -7.07 25.22 22.07
CA LEU A 106 -7.14 23.81 21.74
C LEU A 106 -7.10 23.64 20.22
N LYS A 107 -6.39 22.61 19.77
CA LYS A 107 -6.30 22.23 18.35
C LYS A 107 -6.61 20.75 18.21
N LYS A 108 -7.45 20.42 17.23
CA LYS A 108 -7.68 19.05 16.76
C LYS A 108 -6.83 18.85 15.52
N VAL A 109 -5.85 17.97 15.60
CA VAL A 109 -4.88 17.72 14.53
C VAL A 109 -5.02 16.29 14.05
N SER A 110 -4.93 16.06 12.71
CA SER A 110 -4.89 14.72 12.15
C SER A 110 -3.51 14.11 12.31
N ILE A 111 -3.47 12.85 12.74
CA ILE A 111 -2.24 12.09 12.91
C ILE A 111 -2.35 10.75 12.17
N PRO A 112 -1.24 10.11 11.75
CA PRO A 112 -1.25 8.76 11.23
C PRO A 112 -1.79 7.76 12.27
N ILE A 113 -2.46 6.71 11.81
CA ILE A 113 -2.97 5.63 12.67
C ILE A 113 -1.81 4.83 13.26
N GLY A 114 -0.75 4.61 12.46
CA GLY A 114 0.43 3.86 12.89
C GLY A 114 0.82 2.76 11.90
N ILE A 115 0.94 1.52 12.41
CA ILE A 115 1.23 0.34 11.61
C ILE A 115 -0.09 -0.38 11.33
N ILE A 116 -0.41 -0.56 10.05
CA ILE A 116 -1.66 -1.15 9.59
C ILE A 116 -1.36 -2.54 9.02
N GLY A 117 -1.98 -3.57 9.58
CA GLY A 117 -1.96 -4.93 9.02
C GLY A 117 -3.11 -5.09 8.01
N VAL A 118 -2.80 -5.55 6.80
CA VAL A 118 -3.80 -5.80 5.76
C VAL A 118 -3.65 -7.20 5.21
N ILE A 119 -4.72 -8.00 5.34
CA ILE A 119 -4.78 -9.37 4.81
C ILE A 119 -5.76 -9.36 3.63
N TYR A 120 -5.30 -9.82 2.48
CA TYR A 120 -6.14 -9.84 1.28
C TYR A 120 -5.84 -11.04 0.39
N GLU A 121 -6.83 -11.44 -0.40
CA GLU A 121 -6.74 -12.58 -1.30
C GLU A 121 -6.37 -12.14 -2.72
N SER A 122 -5.29 -12.71 -3.25
CA SER A 122 -4.91 -12.77 -4.69
C SER A 122 -5.35 -11.58 -5.58
N ARG A 123 -5.07 -10.36 -5.16
CA ARG A 123 -5.42 -9.16 -5.93
C ARG A 123 -4.21 -8.25 -6.10
N PRO A 124 -3.47 -8.34 -7.21
CA PRO A 124 -2.25 -7.56 -7.41
C PRO A 124 -2.44 -6.04 -7.28
N ASN A 125 -3.61 -5.51 -7.69
CA ASN A 125 -3.94 -4.10 -7.54
C ASN A 125 -4.06 -3.68 -6.07
N VAL A 126 -4.57 -4.55 -5.18
CA VAL A 126 -4.72 -4.23 -3.75
C VAL A 126 -3.38 -3.97 -3.09
N THR A 127 -2.32 -4.73 -3.46
CA THR A 127 -0.96 -4.48 -2.98
C THR A 127 -0.54 -3.04 -3.24
N SER A 128 -0.75 -2.56 -4.47
CA SER A 128 -0.38 -1.20 -4.87
C SER A 128 -1.26 -0.14 -4.19
N ASP A 129 -2.57 -0.33 -4.16
CA ASP A 129 -3.51 0.64 -3.60
C ASP A 129 -3.29 0.83 -2.10
N VAL A 130 -3.18 -0.27 -1.35
CA VAL A 130 -2.96 -0.25 0.11
C VAL A 130 -1.62 0.39 0.45
N SER A 131 -0.53 -0.03 -0.22
CA SER A 131 0.80 0.53 0.01
C SER A 131 0.84 2.03 -0.25
N THR A 132 0.23 2.45 -1.36
CA THR A 132 0.20 3.86 -1.77
C THR A 132 -0.61 4.74 -0.81
N LEU A 133 -1.79 4.26 -0.39
CA LEU A 133 -2.65 4.97 0.56
C LEU A 133 -2.01 5.07 1.94
N CYS A 134 -1.46 3.98 2.47
CA CYS A 134 -0.77 3.98 3.76
C CYS A 134 0.44 4.91 3.73
N PHE A 135 1.28 4.82 2.70
CA PHE A 135 2.45 5.68 2.55
C PHE A 135 2.06 7.17 2.43
N LYS A 136 1.02 7.51 1.64
CA LYS A 136 0.56 8.89 1.50
C LYS A 136 0.03 9.44 2.81
N SER A 137 -0.68 8.63 3.60
CA SER A 137 -1.23 9.03 4.90
C SER A 137 -0.23 8.91 6.08
N GLY A 138 1.05 8.64 5.80
CA GLY A 138 2.10 8.56 6.82
C GLY A 138 2.03 7.31 7.69
N ASN A 139 1.27 6.31 7.27
CA ASN A 139 1.19 5.02 7.95
C ASN A 139 2.22 4.04 7.37
N CYS A 140 2.68 3.10 8.20
CA CYS A 140 3.40 1.92 7.74
C CYS A 140 2.38 0.79 7.50
N VAL A 141 2.63 -0.07 6.52
CA VAL A 141 1.76 -1.20 6.24
C VAL A 141 2.52 -2.53 6.26
N ILE A 142 1.93 -3.54 6.88
CA ILE A 142 2.33 -4.93 6.78
C ILE A 142 1.25 -5.63 5.96
N SER A 143 1.59 -5.99 4.72
CA SER A 143 0.67 -6.63 3.80
C SER A 143 0.88 -8.14 3.79
N VAL A 144 -0.20 -8.89 4.00
CA VAL A 144 -0.21 -10.34 3.86
C VAL A 144 -1.16 -10.69 2.73
N SER A 145 -0.59 -11.05 1.59
CA SER A 145 -1.35 -11.60 0.47
C SER A 145 -1.35 -13.11 0.60
N TYR A 146 -2.52 -13.72 0.65
CA TYR A 146 -2.64 -15.16 0.54
C TYR A 146 -3.32 -15.52 -0.78
N THR A 147 -2.71 -16.45 -1.45
CA THR A 147 -3.40 -17.33 -2.38
C THR A 147 -3.48 -18.66 -1.66
N HIS A 148 -4.43 -19.52 -1.99
CA HIS A 148 -4.35 -20.92 -1.55
C HIS A 148 -3.02 -21.58 -1.96
N LEU A 149 -2.07 -20.79 -2.48
CA LEU A 149 -0.81 -21.19 -3.07
C LEU A 149 0.42 -20.84 -2.24
N ARG A 150 0.47 -19.68 -1.57
CA ARG A 150 1.52 -19.25 -0.61
C ARG A 150 1.14 -17.89 -0.03
N ALA A 151 1.41 -17.67 1.24
CA ALA A 151 1.39 -16.33 1.82
C ALA A 151 2.66 -15.58 1.38
N HIS A 152 2.51 -14.44 0.70
CA HIS A 152 3.61 -13.52 0.43
C HIS A 152 3.48 -12.33 1.38
N GLU A 153 4.42 -12.22 2.30
CA GLU A 153 4.52 -11.07 3.18
C GLU A 153 5.35 -9.98 2.47
N THR A 154 4.77 -8.82 2.26
CA THR A 154 5.46 -7.67 1.67
C THR A 154 5.39 -6.48 2.63
N MET A 155 6.52 -5.91 2.97
CA MET A 155 6.63 -4.67 3.72
C MET A 155 6.94 -3.52 2.77
N VAL A 156 6.17 -2.44 2.85
CA VAL A 156 6.36 -1.20 2.06
C VAL A 156 6.45 0.00 3.00
#